data_87d74229f57d1d94637399f3f6f912fa
#
_entry.id   87d74229f57d1d94637399f3f6f912fa
#
_cell.length_a   1.000
_cell.length_b   1.000
_cell.length_c   1.000
_cell.angle_alpha   90.00
_cell.angle_beta   90.00
_cell.angle_gamma   90.00
#
_symmetry.space_group_name_H-M   'P 1'
#
loop_
_entity.id
_entity.type
_entity.pdbx_description
1 polymer ?
#
loop_
_entity_poly.entity_id
_entity_poly.type
_entity_poly.pdbx_seq_one_letter_code
_entity_poly.pdbx_strand_id
1 'polypeptide(L)'
;MRANDLPKSVLFARAFHIIFSAAGFRRVHCKIQSVVNTRKQLNMLDFKPITKELLIREGRSLRRSRIQICDYTPGCLYIWRHYYHMRCAEADGMFIFESGDGSGLYYNCPVGTGDFSAAVLEARDDAEKRGIPLRFSCIPSEYVDVIQSIIGRKAEIVSDRASADYLYPYEQFCGYNGKALHGQRNHVNRFKAEHPDFSFEMLTGENLPEAESFMRLNRDEFYKGSEISADELARIDEFLPCISELGISGGMLRAGGVVVGLTAGEIVGDTLHVHIEKALRDFSGAYQTLAMCFAESMKLPGVNFINRQDDTGDAGLRKSKLSYKPCALLDKFALLFG
;
A
#
# COMPACT_ATOMS: atom_id res chain seq x y z
N MET A 1 9.64 46.60 6.83
CA MET A 1 9.81 45.22 6.42
C MET A 1 8.42 44.58 6.38
N ARG A 2 7.93 44.22 5.22
CA ARG A 2 6.53 43.82 5.00
C ARG A 2 6.43 42.31 5.23
N ALA A 3 5.40 41.90 5.99
CA ALA A 3 5.06 40.50 6.31
C ALA A 3 4.46 39.82 5.08
N ASN A 4 5.28 39.20 4.22
CA ASN A 4 4.77 38.41 3.10
C ASN A 4 5.85 37.47 2.50
N ASP A 5 6.61 36.73 3.34
CA ASP A 5 7.48 35.66 2.83
C ASP A 5 7.61 34.56 3.87
N LEU A 6 6.54 33.73 3.98
CA LEU A 6 6.61 32.44 4.63
C LEU A 6 6.09 31.37 3.62
N PRO A 7 6.81 30.27 3.43
CA PRO A 7 6.44 29.27 2.44
C PRO A 7 5.11 28.58 2.82
N LYS A 8 4.30 28.31 1.81
CA LYS A 8 2.93 27.73 1.90
C LYS A 8 2.83 26.35 2.57
N SER A 9 3.94 25.76 2.96
CA SER A 9 3.99 24.48 3.70
C SER A 9 3.55 24.55 5.18
N VAL A 10 3.47 25.77 5.76
CA VAL A 10 3.09 25.97 7.17
C VAL A 10 1.58 26.15 7.37
N LEU A 11 0.81 26.37 6.32
CA LEU A 11 -0.63 26.63 6.41
C LEU A 11 -1.49 25.34 6.48
N PHE A 12 -0.95 24.18 6.10
CA PHE A 12 -1.69 22.92 6.15
C PHE A 12 -1.65 22.23 7.53
N ALA A 13 -0.69 22.56 8.37
CA ALA A 13 -0.54 21.99 9.71
C ALA A 13 -1.53 22.56 10.76
N ARG A 14 -2.26 23.66 10.44
CA ARG A 14 -3.20 24.31 11.39
C ARG A 14 -4.65 23.83 11.32
N ALA A 15 -5.05 23.08 10.31
CA ALA A 15 -6.43 22.62 10.15
C ALA A 15 -6.75 21.29 10.88
N PHE A 16 -5.75 20.55 11.36
CA PHE A 16 -5.94 19.25 12.03
C PHE A 16 -5.82 19.29 13.57
N HIS A 17 -5.68 20.48 14.18
CA HIS A 17 -5.45 20.62 15.63
C HIS A 17 -6.72 20.93 16.46
N ILE A 18 -7.90 20.83 15.89
CA ILE A 18 -9.15 21.06 16.65
C ILE A 18 -10.06 19.85 16.48
N ILE A 19 -9.84 18.80 17.22
CA ILE A 19 -10.83 17.86 17.80
C ILE A 19 -10.07 16.83 18.69
N PHE A 20 -9.32 17.27 19.67
CA PHE A 20 -9.01 16.48 20.87
C PHE A 20 -9.02 17.39 22.08
N SER A 21 -10.17 17.50 22.72
CA SER A 21 -10.28 18.25 23.96
C SER A 21 -9.60 17.47 25.09
N ALA A 22 -8.97 18.21 26.02
CA ALA A 22 -8.28 17.69 27.20
C ALA A 22 -9.11 16.74 28.10
N ALA A 23 -10.42 16.62 27.84
CA ALA A 23 -11.31 15.69 28.55
C ALA A 23 -11.19 14.23 28.07
N GLY A 24 -10.72 13.98 26.83
CA GLY A 24 -10.49 12.64 26.32
C GLY A 24 -9.25 11.96 26.94
N PHE A 25 -8.21 12.73 27.21
CA PHE A 25 -6.95 12.21 27.76
C PHE A 25 -7.08 11.65 29.20
N ARG A 26 -7.96 12.24 30.03
CA ARG A 26 -8.18 11.73 31.40
C ARG A 26 -9.00 10.44 31.45
N ARG A 27 -9.85 10.15 30.47
CA ARG A 27 -10.62 8.90 30.40
C ARG A 27 -9.78 7.71 29.91
N VAL A 28 -8.81 7.96 29.05
CA VAL A 28 -7.89 6.91 28.58
C VAL A 28 -6.95 6.47 29.70
N HIS A 29 -6.40 7.40 30.50
CA HIS A 29 -5.52 7.07 31.62
C HIS A 29 -6.23 6.29 32.76
N CYS A 30 -7.50 6.56 33.01
CA CYS A 30 -8.26 5.86 34.04
C CYS A 30 -8.68 4.43 33.62
N LYS A 31 -8.87 4.17 32.32
CA LYS A 31 -9.13 2.82 31.81
C LYS A 31 -7.89 1.94 31.72
N ILE A 32 -6.71 2.53 31.52
CA ILE A 32 -5.44 1.77 31.48
C ILE A 32 -5.13 1.13 32.84
N GLN A 33 -5.45 1.79 33.95
CA GLN A 33 -5.24 1.24 35.30
C GLN A 33 -6.22 0.15 35.71
N SER A 34 -7.41 0.05 35.09
CA SER A 34 -8.39 -0.97 35.42
C SER A 34 -8.23 -2.27 34.61
N VAL A 35 -7.54 -2.23 33.46
CA VAL A 35 -7.27 -3.41 32.59
C VAL A 35 -6.06 -4.23 33.09
N VAL A 36 -5.20 -3.64 33.93
CA VAL A 36 -3.99 -4.33 34.42
C VAL A 36 -4.31 -5.42 35.48
N ASN A 37 -5.52 -5.51 35.99
CA ASN A 37 -5.85 -6.39 37.13
C ASN A 37 -6.66 -7.68 36.79
N THR A 38 -6.93 -7.96 35.53
CA THR A 38 -7.36 -9.30 35.14
C THR A 38 -6.19 -9.97 34.41
N ARG A 39 -5.45 -10.84 35.10
CA ARG A 39 -4.56 -11.82 34.48
C ARG A 39 -5.42 -12.74 33.59
N LYS A 40 -5.79 -12.27 32.39
CA LYS A 40 -6.10 -13.16 31.27
C LYS A 40 -4.83 -14.00 31.11
N GLN A 41 -4.98 -15.31 31.10
CA GLN A 41 -3.90 -16.22 30.73
C GLN A 41 -3.44 -15.77 29.35
N LEU A 42 -2.29 -15.09 29.31
CA LEU A 42 -1.74 -14.46 28.10
C LEU A 42 -1.39 -15.61 27.15
N ASN A 43 -2.26 -15.92 26.20
CA ASN A 43 -1.98 -16.90 25.16
C ASN A 43 -0.97 -16.30 24.17
N MET A 44 -0.08 -17.12 23.64
CA MET A 44 0.73 -16.73 22.48
C MET A 44 -0.20 -16.44 21.29
N LEU A 45 0.17 -15.48 20.46
CA LEU A 45 -0.54 -15.21 19.22
C LEU A 45 -0.43 -16.43 18.29
N ASP A 46 -1.57 -16.91 17.79
CA ASP A 46 -1.64 -18.05 16.86
C ASP A 46 -1.44 -17.56 15.42
N PHE A 47 -0.19 -17.33 15.05
CA PHE A 47 0.15 -16.88 13.70
C PHE A 47 -0.02 -17.99 12.67
N LYS A 48 -0.83 -17.73 11.66
CA LYS A 48 -1.08 -18.60 10.51
C LYS A 48 -0.60 -17.99 9.22
N PRO A 49 -0.21 -18.79 8.22
CA PRO A 49 0.11 -18.26 6.88
C PRO A 49 -1.05 -17.41 6.33
N ILE A 50 -0.70 -16.36 5.62
CA ILE A 50 -1.69 -15.57 4.87
C ILE A 50 -2.12 -16.40 3.65
N THR A 51 -3.40 -16.76 3.59
CA THR A 51 -3.99 -17.51 2.48
C THR A 51 -4.98 -16.66 1.70
N LYS A 52 -5.29 -17.09 0.48
CA LYS A 52 -6.34 -16.46 -0.33
C LYS A 52 -7.68 -16.43 0.42
N GLU A 53 -8.04 -17.54 1.06
CA GLU A 53 -9.30 -17.68 1.79
C GLU A 53 -9.39 -16.71 2.97
N LEU A 54 -8.29 -16.48 3.70
CA LEU A 54 -8.20 -15.46 4.74
C LEU A 54 -8.49 -14.08 4.17
N LEU A 55 -7.82 -13.72 3.08
CA LEU A 55 -7.97 -12.39 2.48
C LEU A 55 -9.34 -12.18 1.82
N ILE A 56 -9.97 -13.21 1.28
CA ILE A 56 -11.36 -13.16 0.79
C ILE A 56 -12.32 -12.90 1.97
N ARG A 57 -12.19 -13.66 3.05
CA ARG A 57 -13.05 -13.54 4.24
C ARG A 57 -12.91 -12.17 4.90
N GLU A 58 -11.68 -11.71 5.10
CA GLU A 58 -11.38 -10.49 5.85
C GLU A 58 -11.19 -9.24 4.97
N GLY A 59 -11.20 -9.40 3.65
CA GLY A 59 -10.94 -8.33 2.70
C GLY A 59 -11.86 -7.11 2.89
N ARG A 60 -13.12 -7.31 3.30
CA ARG A 60 -14.03 -6.21 3.62
C ARG A 60 -13.57 -5.42 4.85
N SER A 61 -13.06 -6.08 5.87
CA SER A 61 -12.52 -5.44 7.07
C SER A 61 -11.24 -4.66 6.76
N LEU A 62 -10.31 -5.29 6.05
CA LEU A 62 -9.05 -4.66 5.64
C LEU A 62 -9.28 -3.42 4.76
N ARG A 63 -10.25 -3.45 3.83
CA ARG A 63 -10.58 -2.31 2.96
C ARG A 63 -11.22 -1.12 3.68
N ARG A 64 -11.67 -1.28 4.92
CA ARG A 64 -12.14 -0.18 5.76
C ARG A 64 -11.00 0.53 6.49
N SER A 65 -9.77 0.03 6.40
CA SER A 65 -8.61 0.68 6.97
C SER A 65 -8.46 2.09 6.39
N ARG A 66 -8.00 3.03 7.23
CA ARG A 66 -7.63 4.38 6.82
C ARG A 66 -6.11 4.52 6.58
N ILE A 67 -5.38 3.42 6.73
CA ILE A 67 -3.95 3.39 6.47
C ILE A 67 -3.75 3.48 4.96
N GLN A 68 -2.99 4.48 4.52
CA GLN A 68 -2.79 4.76 3.10
C GLN A 68 -1.53 4.11 2.51
N ILE A 69 -0.63 3.53 3.32
CA ILE A 69 0.48 2.74 2.79
C ILE A 69 -0.05 1.40 2.25
N CYS A 70 0.58 0.90 1.19
CA CYS A 70 0.07 -0.25 0.44
C CYS A 70 0.14 -1.59 1.20
N ASP A 71 0.99 -1.69 2.21
CA ASP A 71 1.34 -2.94 2.91
C ASP A 71 0.15 -3.66 3.57
N TYR A 72 -0.94 -2.94 3.86
CA TYR A 72 -2.14 -3.46 4.53
C TYR A 72 -3.31 -3.72 3.58
N THR A 73 -3.09 -3.60 2.29
CA THR A 73 -4.11 -3.94 1.29
C THR A 73 -4.14 -5.45 1.01
N PRO A 74 -5.30 -6.06 0.78
CA PRO A 74 -5.40 -7.48 0.43
C PRO A 74 -4.48 -7.90 -0.71
N GLY A 75 -4.36 -7.07 -1.77
CA GLY A 75 -3.49 -7.35 -2.91
C GLY A 75 -2.01 -7.37 -2.54
N CYS A 76 -1.54 -6.36 -1.79
CA CYS A 76 -0.15 -6.29 -1.35
C CYS A 76 0.19 -7.45 -0.40
N LEU A 77 -0.67 -7.73 0.58
CA LEU A 77 -0.52 -8.86 1.49
C LEU A 77 -0.43 -10.19 0.71
N TYR A 78 -1.27 -10.38 -0.33
CA TYR A 78 -1.23 -11.60 -1.12
C TYR A 78 0.05 -11.72 -1.94
N ILE A 79 0.46 -10.67 -2.65
CA ILE A 79 1.64 -10.67 -3.52
C ILE A 79 2.90 -10.96 -2.71
N TRP A 80 3.11 -10.27 -1.60
CA TRP A 80 4.35 -10.29 -0.85
C TRP A 80 4.43 -11.30 0.29
N ARG A 81 3.34 -12.06 0.57
CA ARG A 81 3.26 -13.00 1.70
C ARG A 81 4.40 -14.02 1.79
N HIS A 82 4.89 -14.48 0.66
CA HIS A 82 5.97 -15.46 0.60
C HIS A 82 7.36 -14.83 0.73
N TYR A 83 7.58 -13.72 0.02
CA TYR A 83 8.86 -13.03 0.04
C TYR A 83 9.24 -12.57 1.46
N TYR A 84 8.28 -12.00 2.20
CA TYR A 84 8.48 -11.54 3.57
C TYR A 84 8.07 -12.58 4.64
N HIS A 85 7.81 -13.83 4.26
CA HIS A 85 7.36 -14.90 5.18
C HIS A 85 6.22 -14.46 6.08
N MET A 86 5.24 -13.76 5.52
CA MET A 86 4.18 -13.11 6.29
C MET A 86 3.21 -14.13 6.88
N ARG A 87 2.84 -13.88 8.13
CA ARG A 87 1.82 -14.62 8.88
C ARG A 87 0.87 -13.65 9.54
N CYS A 88 -0.32 -14.12 9.89
CA CYS A 88 -1.36 -13.31 10.51
C CYS A 88 -1.92 -14.02 11.75
N ALA A 89 -2.10 -13.26 12.83
CA ALA A 89 -2.90 -13.63 13.98
C ALA A 89 -4.07 -12.67 14.13
N GLU A 90 -5.21 -13.18 14.62
CA GLU A 90 -6.36 -12.37 14.96
C GLU A 90 -6.51 -12.30 16.48
N ALA A 91 -6.70 -11.10 16.99
CA ALA A 91 -6.88 -10.81 18.39
C ALA A 91 -7.97 -9.76 18.59
N ASP A 92 -9.09 -10.14 19.17
CA ASP A 92 -10.22 -9.26 19.54
C ASP A 92 -10.66 -8.31 18.40
N GLY A 93 -10.74 -8.81 17.15
CA GLY A 93 -11.14 -8.04 15.96
C GLY A 93 -10.03 -7.19 15.35
N MET A 94 -8.78 -7.40 15.75
CA MET A 94 -7.58 -6.84 15.13
C MET A 94 -6.78 -7.93 14.45
N PHE A 95 -6.24 -7.64 13.28
CA PHE A 95 -5.25 -8.46 12.58
C PHE A 95 -3.86 -7.95 12.92
N ILE A 96 -3.03 -8.83 13.44
CA ILE A 96 -1.61 -8.58 13.71
C ILE A 96 -0.84 -9.41 12.70
N PHE A 97 -0.12 -8.74 11.82
CA PHE A 97 0.77 -9.44 10.88
C PHE A 97 2.17 -9.51 11.48
N GLU A 98 2.86 -10.60 11.22
CA GLU A 98 4.30 -10.69 11.38
C GLU A 98 4.95 -10.89 10.03
N SER A 99 6.12 -10.30 9.83
CA SER A 99 6.96 -10.46 8.66
C SER A 99 8.40 -10.72 9.09
N GLY A 100 9.17 -11.40 8.27
CA GLY A 100 10.56 -11.71 8.55
C GLY A 100 11.45 -11.51 7.35
N ASP A 101 12.67 -11.10 7.62
CA ASP A 101 13.78 -11.06 6.68
C ASP A 101 15.04 -11.63 7.34
N GLY A 102 16.17 -11.54 6.65
CA GLY A 102 17.46 -12.00 7.21
C GLY A 102 17.92 -11.28 8.48
N SER A 103 17.30 -10.14 8.84
CA SER A 103 17.62 -9.35 10.06
C SER A 103 16.77 -9.74 11.27
N GLY A 104 15.67 -10.46 11.07
CA GLY A 104 14.81 -10.93 12.14
C GLY A 104 13.32 -10.89 11.83
N LEU A 105 12.52 -10.97 12.88
CA LEU A 105 11.07 -10.95 12.82
C LEU A 105 10.53 -9.61 13.32
N TYR A 106 9.52 -9.10 12.63
CA TYR A 106 8.85 -7.84 12.91
C TYR A 106 7.34 -8.05 12.97
N TYR A 107 6.68 -7.39 13.93
CA TYR A 107 5.24 -7.19 13.90
C TYR A 107 4.93 -6.00 13.00
N ASN A 108 3.83 -6.06 12.25
CA ASN A 108 3.36 -4.91 11.49
C ASN A 108 2.32 -4.13 12.30
N CYS A 109 1.88 -2.97 11.80
CA CYS A 109 0.85 -2.18 12.45
C CYS A 109 -0.46 -3.00 12.55
N PRO A 110 -1.06 -3.18 13.72
CA PRO A 110 -2.34 -3.86 13.83
C PRO A 110 -3.42 -3.14 13.03
N VAL A 111 -4.26 -3.90 12.30
CA VAL A 111 -5.37 -3.36 11.51
C VAL A 111 -6.65 -4.10 11.82
N GLY A 112 -7.78 -3.41 11.86
CA GLY A 112 -9.06 -4.00 12.18
C GLY A 112 -10.01 -3.01 12.83
N THR A 113 -11.05 -3.56 13.49
CA THR A 113 -12.09 -2.76 14.16
C THR A 113 -12.05 -2.88 15.68
N GLY A 114 -11.10 -3.67 16.22
CA GLY A 114 -10.93 -3.92 17.64
C GLY A 114 -10.14 -2.83 18.38
N ASP A 115 -9.57 -3.18 19.53
CA ASP A 115 -8.76 -2.26 20.33
C ASP A 115 -7.30 -2.30 19.86
N PHE A 116 -6.85 -1.22 19.22
CA PHE A 116 -5.49 -1.06 18.73
C PHE A 116 -4.45 -1.17 19.86
N SER A 117 -4.73 -0.56 21.03
CA SER A 117 -3.79 -0.58 22.15
C SER A 117 -3.62 -1.98 22.70
N ALA A 118 -4.72 -2.73 22.83
CA ALA A 118 -4.66 -4.13 23.23
C ALA A 118 -3.85 -4.96 22.25
N ALA A 119 -4.04 -4.80 20.94
CA ALA A 119 -3.30 -5.53 19.92
C ALA A 119 -1.79 -5.24 19.94
N VAL A 120 -1.39 -3.98 20.15
CA VAL A 120 0.04 -3.60 20.32
C VAL A 120 0.64 -4.25 21.56
N LEU A 121 -0.12 -4.30 22.66
CA LEU A 121 0.33 -4.96 23.91
C LEU A 121 0.41 -6.48 23.75
N GLU A 122 -0.50 -7.10 23.01
CA GLU A 122 -0.44 -8.53 22.71
C GLU A 122 0.79 -8.88 21.86
N ALA A 123 1.15 -8.05 20.86
CA ALA A 123 2.39 -8.22 20.10
C ALA A 123 3.63 -8.12 21.00
N ARG A 124 3.66 -7.18 21.95
CA ARG A 124 4.74 -7.08 22.96
C ARG A 124 4.83 -8.34 23.80
N ASP A 125 3.70 -8.79 24.32
CA ASP A 125 3.64 -9.93 25.24
C ASP A 125 4.00 -11.24 24.50
N ASP A 126 3.66 -11.36 23.23
CA ASP A 126 4.07 -12.46 22.35
C ASP A 126 5.59 -12.45 22.13
N ALA A 127 6.18 -11.27 21.82
CA ALA A 127 7.63 -11.13 21.68
C ALA A 127 8.38 -11.54 22.95
N GLU A 128 7.88 -11.09 24.12
CA GLU A 128 8.47 -11.45 25.43
C GLU A 128 8.43 -12.96 25.66
N LYS A 129 7.29 -13.61 25.42
CA LYS A 129 7.14 -15.07 25.59
C LYS A 129 8.00 -15.89 24.64
N ARG A 130 8.15 -15.41 23.40
CA ARG A 130 8.99 -16.05 22.38
C ARG A 130 10.48 -15.78 22.63
N GLY A 131 10.83 -14.88 23.55
CA GLY A 131 12.23 -14.48 23.83
C GLY A 131 12.88 -13.77 22.64
N ILE A 132 12.10 -13.05 21.84
CA ILE A 132 12.60 -12.30 20.67
C ILE A 132 12.55 -10.78 20.95
N PRO A 133 13.41 -9.98 20.31
CA PRO A 133 13.32 -8.53 20.40
C PRO A 133 11.96 -8.02 19.89
N LEU A 134 11.35 -7.08 20.61
CA LEU A 134 10.15 -6.42 20.12
C LEU A 134 10.53 -5.44 18.99
N ARG A 135 10.05 -5.72 17.80
CA ARG A 135 10.28 -4.91 16.60
C ARG A 135 8.99 -4.74 15.84
N PHE A 136 8.74 -3.54 15.36
CA PHE A 136 7.65 -3.28 14.42
C PHE A 136 8.23 -2.81 13.09
N SER A 137 7.53 -3.07 11.98
CA SER A 137 7.86 -2.60 10.63
C SER A 137 6.61 -2.13 9.88
N CYS A 138 6.81 -1.44 8.78
CA CYS A 138 5.72 -0.87 7.98
C CYS A 138 4.77 0.01 8.82
N ILE A 139 5.29 0.75 9.78
CA ILE A 139 4.49 1.61 10.64
C ILE A 139 4.28 2.96 9.94
N PRO A 140 3.02 3.38 9.68
CA PRO A 140 2.73 4.72 9.19
C PRO A 140 3.12 5.79 10.20
N SER A 141 3.49 6.98 9.73
CA SER A 141 4.00 8.07 10.58
C SER A 141 3.10 8.42 11.75
N GLU A 142 1.78 8.39 11.56
CA GLU A 142 0.78 8.72 12.58
C GLU A 142 0.71 7.70 13.73
N TYR A 143 1.22 6.48 13.55
CA TYR A 143 1.22 5.44 14.59
C TYR A 143 2.54 5.34 15.36
N VAL A 144 3.62 6.00 14.90
CA VAL A 144 4.94 5.91 15.53
C VAL A 144 4.91 6.30 17.02
N ASP A 145 4.41 7.50 17.33
CA ASP A 145 4.33 7.99 18.71
C ASP A 145 3.24 7.27 19.52
N VAL A 146 2.17 6.84 18.86
CA VAL A 146 1.10 6.07 19.49
C VAL A 146 1.62 4.74 20.03
N ILE A 147 2.33 3.98 19.19
CA ILE A 147 2.90 2.67 19.59
C ILE A 147 3.92 2.87 20.72
N GLN A 148 4.83 3.84 20.61
CA GLN A 148 5.79 4.14 21.70
C GLN A 148 5.09 4.49 23.01
N SER A 149 4.00 5.26 22.95
CA SER A 149 3.20 5.62 24.14
C SER A 149 2.53 4.40 24.78
N ILE A 150 1.97 3.49 23.96
CA ILE A 150 1.33 2.25 24.44
C ILE A 150 2.37 1.33 25.10
N ILE A 151 3.54 1.16 24.47
CA ILE A 151 4.63 0.32 24.99
C ILE A 151 5.25 0.96 26.25
N GLY A 152 5.17 2.28 26.42
CA GLY A 152 5.71 3.01 27.57
C GLY A 152 7.21 3.26 27.51
N ARG A 153 7.86 3.07 26.35
CA ARG A 153 9.29 3.33 26.12
C ARG A 153 9.56 3.81 24.71
N LYS A 154 10.70 4.46 24.51
CA LYS A 154 11.15 4.91 23.19
C LYS A 154 11.79 3.76 22.42
N ALA A 155 11.58 3.76 21.10
CA ALA A 155 12.23 2.89 20.14
C ALA A 155 13.32 3.64 19.39
N GLU A 156 14.30 2.92 18.89
CA GLU A 156 15.07 3.38 17.73
C GLU A 156 14.14 3.37 16.53
N ILE A 157 14.10 4.49 15.79
CA ILE A 157 13.22 4.69 14.65
C ILE A 157 14.08 4.66 13.39
N VAL A 158 13.76 3.75 12.47
CA VAL A 158 14.44 3.61 11.18
C VAL A 158 13.43 3.76 10.06
N SER A 159 13.81 4.44 8.99
CA SER A 159 13.02 4.49 7.75
C SER A 159 13.95 4.44 6.55
N ASP A 160 13.46 3.86 5.46
CA ASP A 160 14.15 3.85 4.18
C ASP A 160 13.33 4.61 3.13
N ARG A 161 13.94 5.64 2.55
CA ARG A 161 13.32 6.41 1.47
C ARG A 161 12.91 5.54 0.26
N ALA A 162 13.61 4.43 0.04
CA ALA A 162 13.33 3.50 -1.06
C ALA A 162 11.98 2.77 -0.90
N SER A 163 11.51 2.62 0.34
CA SER A 163 10.24 1.97 0.68
C SER A 163 9.04 2.92 0.78
N ALA A 164 9.24 4.25 0.67
CA ALA A 164 8.16 5.22 0.81
C ALA A 164 7.20 5.17 -0.38
N ASP A 165 5.90 5.06 -0.10
CA ASP A 165 4.86 5.04 -1.12
C ASP A 165 4.61 6.42 -1.72
N TYR A 166 4.31 6.44 -3.03
CA TYR A 166 3.97 7.65 -3.76
C TYR A 166 2.47 7.85 -3.79
N LEU A 167 1.99 8.90 -3.12
CA LEU A 167 0.58 9.28 -3.08
C LEU A 167 0.31 10.45 -4.03
N TYR A 168 -0.75 10.31 -4.82
CA TYR A 168 -1.16 11.32 -5.79
C TYR A 168 -2.62 11.70 -5.59
N PRO A 169 -3.03 12.97 -5.82
CA PRO A 169 -4.43 13.31 -5.96
C PRO A 169 -5.04 12.54 -7.13
N TYR A 170 -6.20 11.91 -6.92
CA TYR A 170 -6.85 11.04 -7.90
C TYR A 170 -7.09 11.75 -9.24
N GLU A 171 -7.61 12.97 -9.18
CA GLU A 171 -7.95 13.78 -10.36
C GLU A 171 -6.76 14.10 -11.27
N GLN A 172 -5.52 13.98 -10.76
CA GLN A 172 -4.33 14.18 -11.60
C GLN A 172 -4.18 13.09 -12.66
N PHE A 173 -4.68 11.89 -12.41
CA PHE A 173 -4.61 10.78 -13.37
C PHE A 173 -5.76 10.80 -14.37
N CYS A 174 -6.87 11.49 -14.08
CA CYS A 174 -7.97 11.68 -15.00
C CYS A 174 -7.63 12.76 -16.04
N GLY A 175 -6.94 12.38 -17.12
CA GLY A 175 -6.57 13.27 -18.23
C GLY A 175 -5.30 14.11 -18.03
N TYR A 176 -4.55 13.94 -16.92
CA TYR A 176 -3.30 14.68 -16.64
C TYR A 176 -3.42 16.18 -16.80
N ASN A 177 -4.43 16.78 -16.19
CA ASN A 177 -4.74 18.20 -16.34
C ASN A 177 -3.69 19.11 -15.71
N GLY A 178 -3.59 20.34 -16.23
CA GLY A 178 -2.69 21.38 -15.73
C GLY A 178 -1.29 21.37 -16.35
N LYS A 179 -0.53 22.45 -16.06
CA LYS A 179 0.80 22.69 -16.63
C LYS A 179 1.85 21.70 -16.11
N ALA A 180 1.72 21.30 -14.84
CA ALA A 180 2.69 20.40 -14.19
C ALA A 180 2.74 19.00 -14.81
N LEU A 181 1.63 18.52 -15.38
CA LEU A 181 1.47 17.21 -15.99
C LEU A 181 1.43 17.24 -17.53
N HIS A 182 1.84 18.36 -18.14
CA HIS A 182 1.89 18.51 -19.60
C HIS A 182 2.72 17.40 -20.26
N GLY A 183 3.85 16.98 -19.65
CA GLY A 183 4.67 15.89 -20.17
C GLY A 183 3.90 14.55 -20.23
N GLN A 184 3.16 14.23 -19.17
CA GLN A 184 2.35 12.98 -19.12
C GLN A 184 1.24 13.01 -20.17
N ARG A 185 0.55 14.16 -20.30
CA ARG A 185 -0.47 14.36 -21.32
C ARG A 185 0.08 14.24 -22.74
N ASN A 186 1.29 14.75 -23.00
CA ASN A 186 1.94 14.59 -24.31
C ASN A 186 2.24 13.12 -24.64
N HIS A 187 2.66 12.33 -23.65
CA HIS A 187 2.85 10.89 -23.86
C HIS A 187 1.53 10.18 -24.24
N VAL A 188 0.43 10.52 -23.56
CA VAL A 188 -0.90 9.96 -23.90
C VAL A 188 -1.35 10.41 -25.29
N ASN A 189 -1.21 11.69 -25.62
CA ASN A 189 -1.61 12.21 -26.91
C ASN A 189 -0.80 11.56 -28.06
N ARG A 190 0.49 11.35 -27.85
CA ARG A 190 1.36 10.67 -28.78
C ARG A 190 0.91 9.21 -28.98
N PHE A 191 0.69 8.47 -27.90
CA PHE A 191 0.20 7.10 -27.96
C PHE A 191 -1.11 7.00 -28.75
N LYS A 192 -2.07 7.88 -28.46
CA LYS A 192 -3.37 7.92 -29.18
C LYS A 192 -3.23 8.27 -30.66
N ALA A 193 -2.26 9.11 -31.01
CA ALA A 193 -2.01 9.47 -32.40
C ALA A 193 -1.31 8.35 -33.19
N GLU A 194 -0.38 7.63 -32.55
CA GLU A 194 0.33 6.49 -33.15
C GLU A 194 -0.55 5.22 -33.20
N HIS A 195 -1.52 5.09 -32.28
CA HIS A 195 -2.42 3.93 -32.16
C HIS A 195 -3.88 4.38 -32.07
N PRO A 196 -4.49 4.86 -33.18
CA PRO A 196 -5.88 5.37 -33.16
C PRO A 196 -6.92 4.29 -32.88
N ASP A 197 -6.55 3.02 -33.02
CA ASP A 197 -7.35 1.82 -32.73
C ASP A 197 -7.20 1.32 -31.28
N PHE A 198 -6.47 2.06 -30.42
CA PHE A 198 -6.27 1.61 -29.03
C PHE A 198 -7.59 1.42 -28.30
N SER A 199 -7.61 0.48 -27.39
CA SER A 199 -8.73 0.27 -26.46
C SER A 199 -8.21 -0.07 -25.07
N PHE A 200 -9.03 0.24 -24.07
CA PHE A 200 -8.81 -0.20 -22.69
C PHE A 200 -10.05 -0.97 -22.23
N GLU A 201 -9.83 -2.12 -21.63
CA GLU A 201 -10.89 -2.97 -21.11
C GLU A 201 -10.56 -3.48 -19.72
N MET A 202 -11.59 -3.59 -18.87
CA MET A 202 -11.43 -4.19 -17.55
C MET A 202 -11.28 -5.71 -17.69
N LEU A 203 -10.51 -6.31 -16.77
CA LEU A 203 -10.36 -7.76 -16.71
C LEU A 203 -11.66 -8.42 -16.29
N THR A 204 -11.98 -9.47 -16.96
CA THR A 204 -13.09 -10.40 -16.72
C THR A 204 -12.59 -11.83 -16.77
N GLY A 205 -13.41 -12.81 -16.36
CA GLY A 205 -13.04 -14.22 -16.53
C GLY A 205 -12.79 -14.64 -17.99
N GLU A 206 -13.38 -13.92 -18.96
CA GLU A 206 -13.26 -14.23 -20.39
C GLU A 206 -11.90 -13.77 -20.96
N ASN A 207 -11.42 -12.58 -20.57
CA ASN A 207 -10.17 -12.02 -21.10
C ASN A 207 -8.95 -12.22 -20.19
N LEU A 208 -9.14 -12.77 -18.99
CA LEU A 208 -8.05 -13.08 -18.05
C LEU A 208 -6.94 -13.97 -18.64
N PRO A 209 -7.24 -15.05 -19.41
CA PRO A 209 -6.20 -15.87 -20.02
C PRO A 209 -5.25 -15.09 -20.94
N GLU A 210 -5.74 -14.02 -21.57
CA GLU A 210 -4.93 -13.15 -22.41
C GLU A 210 -3.99 -12.25 -21.59
N ALA A 211 -4.48 -11.74 -20.44
CA ALA A 211 -3.64 -11.01 -19.47
C ALA A 211 -2.51 -11.88 -18.92
N GLU A 212 -2.81 -13.14 -18.59
CA GLU A 212 -1.81 -14.12 -18.15
C GLU A 212 -0.79 -14.41 -19.25
N SER A 213 -1.28 -14.56 -20.50
CA SER A 213 -0.41 -14.76 -21.65
C SER A 213 0.51 -13.57 -21.90
N PHE A 214 -0.02 -12.34 -21.79
CA PHE A 214 0.77 -11.11 -21.90
C PHE A 214 1.92 -11.08 -20.90
N MET A 215 1.65 -11.37 -19.62
CA MET A 215 2.69 -11.41 -18.60
C MET A 215 3.74 -12.49 -18.86
N ARG A 216 3.32 -13.69 -19.27
CA ARG A 216 4.23 -14.80 -19.56
C ARG A 216 5.12 -14.52 -20.76
N LEU A 217 4.58 -13.99 -21.86
CA LEU A 217 5.31 -13.74 -23.11
C LEU A 217 6.31 -12.59 -22.98
N ASN A 218 6.02 -11.61 -22.10
CA ASN A 218 6.86 -10.42 -21.93
C ASN A 218 7.65 -10.42 -20.61
N ARG A 219 7.83 -11.60 -20.01
CA ARG A 219 8.48 -11.75 -18.69
C ARG A 219 9.90 -11.17 -18.67
N ASP A 220 10.67 -11.43 -19.71
CA ASP A 220 12.06 -10.95 -19.80
C ASP A 220 12.15 -9.42 -19.89
N GLU A 221 11.19 -8.77 -20.55
CA GLU A 221 11.12 -7.30 -20.59
C GLU A 221 10.82 -6.69 -19.22
N PHE A 222 10.02 -7.36 -18.40
CA PHE A 222 9.63 -6.89 -17.08
C PHE A 222 10.61 -7.25 -15.98
N TYR A 223 11.52 -8.20 -16.24
CA TYR A 223 12.56 -8.57 -15.29
C TYR A 223 13.63 -7.48 -15.17
N LYS A 224 13.91 -7.05 -13.94
CA LYS A 224 14.84 -5.96 -13.63
C LYS A 224 16.19 -6.44 -13.08
N GLY A 225 16.50 -7.73 -13.18
CA GLY A 225 17.80 -8.29 -12.76
C GLY A 225 17.98 -8.40 -11.24
N SER A 226 16.92 -8.34 -10.44
CA SER A 226 16.97 -8.48 -8.98
C SER A 226 16.09 -9.64 -8.50
N GLU A 227 16.41 -10.19 -7.33
CA GLU A 227 15.64 -11.27 -6.70
C GLU A 227 14.18 -10.84 -6.43
N ILE A 228 14.00 -9.64 -5.91
CA ILE A 228 12.65 -9.08 -5.65
C ILE A 228 11.83 -8.94 -6.95
N SER A 229 12.47 -8.58 -8.08
CA SER A 229 11.80 -8.50 -9.37
C SER A 229 11.42 -9.88 -9.91
N ALA A 230 12.25 -10.90 -9.68
CA ALA A 230 11.94 -12.28 -10.04
C ALA A 230 10.76 -12.82 -9.20
N ASP A 231 10.76 -12.56 -7.90
CA ASP A 231 9.67 -12.96 -7.00
C ASP A 231 8.37 -12.23 -7.35
N GLU A 232 8.40 -10.91 -7.59
CA GLU A 232 7.24 -10.14 -8.05
C GLU A 232 6.59 -10.80 -9.27
N LEU A 233 7.37 -11.12 -10.31
CA LEU A 233 6.86 -11.73 -11.52
C LEU A 233 6.28 -13.13 -11.28
N ALA A 234 6.90 -13.93 -10.39
CA ALA A 234 6.36 -15.23 -10.01
C ALA A 234 5.04 -15.10 -9.24
N ARG A 235 4.92 -14.07 -8.38
CA ARG A 235 3.68 -13.83 -7.63
C ARG A 235 2.56 -13.27 -8.48
N ILE A 236 2.88 -12.49 -9.53
CA ILE A 236 1.87 -12.02 -10.48
C ILE A 236 1.18 -13.19 -11.18
N ASP A 237 1.91 -14.24 -11.53
CA ASP A 237 1.34 -15.46 -12.14
C ASP A 237 0.33 -16.17 -11.20
N GLU A 238 0.56 -16.11 -9.87
CA GLU A 238 -0.37 -16.64 -8.87
C GLU A 238 -1.53 -15.67 -8.57
N PHE A 239 -1.28 -14.38 -8.66
CA PHE A 239 -2.20 -13.32 -8.28
C PHE A 239 -3.29 -13.09 -9.33
N LEU A 240 -2.93 -13.03 -10.61
CA LEU A 240 -3.88 -12.73 -11.69
C LEU A 240 -5.11 -13.65 -11.71
N PRO A 241 -4.98 -15.00 -11.56
CA PRO A 241 -6.14 -15.87 -11.51
C PRO A 241 -7.08 -15.60 -10.32
N CYS A 242 -6.58 -14.95 -9.27
CA CYS A 242 -7.31 -14.74 -8.01
C CYS A 242 -7.88 -13.33 -7.85
N ILE A 243 -7.57 -12.36 -8.73
CA ILE A 243 -7.90 -10.95 -8.50
C ILE A 243 -9.39 -10.72 -8.25
N SER A 244 -10.26 -11.36 -9.03
CA SER A 244 -11.70 -11.22 -8.87
C SER A 244 -12.19 -11.74 -7.53
N GLU A 245 -11.72 -12.92 -7.09
CA GLU A 245 -12.07 -13.50 -5.79
C GLU A 245 -11.56 -12.64 -4.62
N LEU A 246 -10.38 -12.05 -4.79
CA LEU A 246 -9.80 -11.11 -3.83
C LEU A 246 -10.48 -9.72 -3.86
N GLY A 247 -11.43 -9.48 -4.77
CA GLY A 247 -12.10 -8.19 -4.93
C GLY A 247 -11.19 -7.09 -5.48
N ILE A 248 -10.24 -7.47 -6.32
CA ILE A 248 -9.28 -6.59 -6.99
C ILE A 248 -9.71 -6.44 -8.45
N SER A 249 -9.56 -5.25 -8.98
CA SER A 249 -9.88 -4.94 -10.38
C SER A 249 -8.60 -4.91 -11.21
N GLY A 250 -8.68 -5.37 -12.44
CA GLY A 250 -7.59 -5.27 -13.40
C GLY A 250 -8.06 -4.67 -14.71
N GLY A 251 -7.12 -4.27 -15.57
CA GLY A 251 -7.41 -3.75 -16.89
C GLY A 251 -6.25 -3.95 -17.86
N MET A 252 -6.59 -4.06 -19.14
CA MET A 252 -5.65 -4.23 -20.24
C MET A 252 -5.75 -3.07 -21.22
N LEU A 253 -4.60 -2.61 -21.70
CA LEU A 253 -4.47 -1.67 -22.81
C LEU A 253 -4.08 -2.43 -24.06
N ARG A 254 -4.79 -2.17 -25.17
CA ARG A 254 -4.52 -2.72 -26.50
C ARG A 254 -4.13 -1.65 -27.49
N ALA A 255 -3.29 -2.03 -28.44
CA ALA A 255 -2.96 -1.25 -29.62
C ALA A 255 -2.63 -2.20 -30.78
N GLY A 256 -3.12 -1.92 -31.98
CA GLY A 256 -2.90 -2.81 -33.13
C GLY A 256 -3.46 -4.22 -32.93
N GLY A 257 -4.52 -4.38 -32.14
CA GLY A 257 -5.16 -5.67 -31.83
C GLY A 257 -4.40 -6.54 -30.81
N VAL A 258 -3.25 -6.09 -30.26
CA VAL A 258 -2.47 -6.84 -29.26
C VAL A 258 -2.50 -6.15 -27.90
N VAL A 259 -2.35 -6.92 -26.83
CA VAL A 259 -2.19 -6.39 -25.48
C VAL A 259 -0.81 -5.75 -25.33
N VAL A 260 -0.77 -4.48 -24.95
CA VAL A 260 0.46 -3.70 -24.78
C VAL A 260 0.66 -3.22 -23.34
N GLY A 261 -0.33 -3.42 -22.47
CA GLY A 261 -0.21 -3.08 -21.05
C GLY A 261 -1.25 -3.78 -20.19
N LEU A 262 -0.87 -4.01 -18.93
CA LEU A 262 -1.67 -4.65 -17.90
C LEU A 262 -1.54 -3.89 -16.59
N THR A 263 -2.65 -3.69 -15.90
CA THR A 263 -2.70 -3.08 -14.57
C THR A 263 -3.67 -3.83 -13.67
N ALA A 264 -3.42 -3.80 -12.36
CA ALA A 264 -4.36 -4.28 -11.35
C ALA A 264 -4.23 -3.48 -10.07
N GLY A 265 -5.36 -3.26 -9.39
CA GLY A 265 -5.42 -2.49 -8.15
C GLY A 265 -6.76 -2.60 -7.46
N GLU A 266 -6.85 -2.02 -6.27
CA GLU A 266 -8.04 -2.04 -5.42
C GLU A 266 -8.24 -0.72 -4.67
N ILE A 267 -9.46 -0.46 -4.27
CA ILE A 267 -9.79 0.71 -3.43
C ILE A 267 -9.81 0.27 -1.97
N VAL A 268 -8.98 0.93 -1.15
CA VAL A 268 -8.95 0.79 0.31
C VAL A 268 -9.15 2.18 0.92
N GLY A 269 -10.18 2.34 1.74
CA GLY A 269 -10.56 3.65 2.26
C GLY A 269 -10.90 4.62 1.13
N ASP A 270 -10.16 5.70 1.03
CA ASP A 270 -10.31 6.74 0.01
C ASP A 270 -9.21 6.71 -1.08
N THR A 271 -8.47 5.62 -1.17
CA THR A 271 -7.26 5.50 -1.99
C THR A 271 -7.36 4.30 -2.94
N LEU A 272 -7.10 4.51 -4.23
CA LEU A 272 -6.84 3.47 -5.22
C LEU A 272 -5.37 3.04 -5.09
N HIS A 273 -5.13 1.80 -4.70
CA HIS A 273 -3.80 1.19 -4.64
C HIS A 273 -3.54 0.40 -5.92
N VAL A 274 -2.49 0.77 -6.65
CA VAL A 274 -2.09 0.11 -7.90
C VAL A 274 -0.98 -0.90 -7.59
N HIS A 275 -1.27 -2.19 -7.75
CA HIS A 275 -0.35 -3.29 -7.43
C HIS A 275 0.49 -3.72 -8.63
N ILE A 276 -0.13 -3.77 -9.80
CA ILE A 276 0.50 -4.14 -11.06
C ILE A 276 0.33 -2.99 -12.03
N GLU A 277 1.41 -2.61 -12.69
CA GLU A 277 1.41 -1.68 -13.81
C GLU A 277 2.58 -2.04 -14.72
N LYS A 278 2.30 -2.79 -15.77
CA LYS A 278 3.28 -3.27 -16.74
C LYS A 278 2.82 -2.86 -18.14
N ALA A 279 3.71 -2.27 -18.94
CA ALA A 279 3.44 -1.94 -20.33
C ALA A 279 4.70 -2.11 -21.18
N LEU A 280 4.55 -2.45 -22.45
CA LEU A 280 5.65 -2.61 -23.39
C LEU A 280 6.28 -1.27 -23.71
N ARG A 281 7.61 -1.18 -23.65
CA ARG A 281 8.36 0.06 -23.83
C ARG A 281 8.40 0.53 -25.27
N ASP A 282 8.25 -0.40 -26.21
CA ASP A 282 8.18 -0.10 -27.66
C ASP A 282 6.94 0.71 -28.03
N PHE A 283 5.91 0.70 -27.17
CA PHE A 283 4.69 1.51 -27.33
C PHE A 283 4.83 2.81 -26.51
N SER A 284 5.39 3.83 -27.15
CA SER A 284 5.65 5.12 -26.49
C SER A 284 4.36 5.73 -25.91
N GLY A 285 4.31 5.97 -24.59
CA GLY A 285 3.15 6.52 -23.89
C GLY A 285 2.16 5.47 -23.38
N ALA A 286 2.42 4.18 -23.58
CA ALA A 286 1.55 3.10 -23.10
C ALA A 286 1.37 3.11 -21.58
N TYR A 287 2.46 3.29 -20.80
CA TYR A 287 2.38 3.40 -19.33
C TYR A 287 1.45 4.53 -18.88
N GLN A 288 1.58 5.71 -19.49
CA GLN A 288 0.77 6.88 -19.13
C GLN A 288 -0.70 6.66 -19.50
N THR A 289 -0.94 6.08 -20.69
CA THR A 289 -2.29 5.80 -21.16
C THR A 289 -2.95 4.72 -20.31
N LEU A 290 -2.23 3.64 -19.97
CA LEU A 290 -2.70 2.57 -19.08
C LEU A 290 -3.13 3.13 -17.72
N ALA A 291 -2.24 3.90 -17.07
CA ALA A 291 -2.51 4.48 -15.75
C ALA A 291 -3.71 5.45 -15.78
N MET A 292 -3.84 6.26 -16.85
CA MET A 292 -4.97 7.17 -17.03
C MET A 292 -6.28 6.40 -17.20
N CYS A 293 -6.33 5.46 -18.13
CA CYS A 293 -7.54 4.68 -18.42
C CYS A 293 -7.99 3.87 -17.20
N PHE A 294 -7.04 3.28 -16.46
CA PHE A 294 -7.38 2.56 -15.24
C PHE A 294 -7.95 3.48 -14.17
N ALA A 295 -7.33 4.64 -13.93
CA ALA A 295 -7.86 5.62 -13.00
C ALA A 295 -9.27 6.09 -13.41
N GLU A 296 -9.51 6.37 -14.69
CA GLU A 296 -10.83 6.77 -15.19
C GLU A 296 -11.88 5.66 -14.98
N SER A 297 -11.51 4.40 -15.20
CA SER A 297 -12.40 3.24 -15.03
C SER A 297 -12.69 2.89 -13.57
N MET A 298 -11.77 3.20 -12.66
CA MET A 298 -11.91 2.93 -11.22
C MET A 298 -12.50 4.10 -10.44
N LYS A 299 -12.92 5.16 -11.12
CA LYS A 299 -13.40 6.38 -10.45
C LYS A 299 -14.70 6.15 -9.70
N LEU A 300 -14.67 6.35 -8.38
CA LEU A 300 -15.82 6.27 -7.50
C LEU A 300 -15.92 7.51 -6.62
N PRO A 301 -17.14 7.94 -6.21
CA PRO A 301 -17.30 8.99 -5.23
C PRO A 301 -16.58 8.66 -3.90
N GLY A 302 -15.85 9.63 -3.36
CA GLY A 302 -15.11 9.47 -2.09
C GLY A 302 -13.71 8.89 -2.24
N VAL A 303 -13.28 8.46 -3.43
CA VAL A 303 -11.89 8.09 -3.71
C VAL A 303 -11.13 9.35 -4.12
N ASN A 304 -10.14 9.73 -3.31
CA ASN A 304 -9.45 11.01 -3.42
C ASN A 304 -7.99 10.87 -3.86
N PHE A 305 -7.40 9.69 -3.65
CA PHE A 305 -5.98 9.45 -3.86
C PHE A 305 -5.72 8.20 -4.70
N ILE A 306 -4.52 8.19 -5.30
CA ILE A 306 -3.92 6.99 -5.92
C ILE A 306 -2.58 6.76 -5.24
N ASN A 307 -2.37 5.55 -4.71
CA ASN A 307 -1.09 5.07 -4.24
C ASN A 307 -0.49 4.14 -5.31
N ARG A 308 0.72 4.46 -5.80
CA ARG A 308 1.44 3.64 -6.78
C ARG A 308 2.67 2.98 -6.18
N GLN A 309 2.63 2.68 -4.88
CA GLN A 309 3.68 2.02 -4.11
C GLN A 309 5.04 2.76 -4.14
N ASP A 310 6.09 2.11 -3.69
CA ASP A 310 7.44 2.64 -3.57
C ASP A 310 8.27 2.54 -4.87
N ASP A 311 9.53 2.97 -4.83
CA ASP A 311 10.47 2.90 -5.95
C ASP A 311 11.56 1.83 -5.79
N THR A 312 11.56 1.08 -4.70
CA THR A 312 12.54 0.02 -4.36
C THR A 312 14.02 0.44 -4.53
N GLY A 313 14.30 1.76 -4.49
CA GLY A 313 15.64 2.31 -4.73
C GLY A 313 16.03 2.44 -6.21
N ASP A 314 15.18 2.04 -7.15
CA ASP A 314 15.44 2.20 -8.60
C ASP A 314 15.35 3.67 -9.01
N ALA A 315 16.47 4.22 -9.49
CA ALA A 315 16.56 5.65 -9.86
C ALA A 315 15.65 6.03 -11.05
N GLY A 316 15.45 5.10 -11.99
CA GLY A 316 14.58 5.28 -13.16
C GLY A 316 13.11 5.31 -12.74
N LEU A 317 12.71 4.35 -11.90
CA LEU A 317 11.37 4.28 -11.34
C LEU A 317 11.07 5.49 -10.45
N ARG A 318 12.03 5.90 -9.60
CA ARG A 318 11.95 7.13 -8.79
C ARG A 318 11.72 8.37 -9.66
N LYS A 319 12.53 8.55 -10.71
CA LYS A 319 12.37 9.67 -11.66
C LYS A 319 10.99 9.62 -12.33
N SER A 320 10.55 8.44 -12.75
CA SER A 320 9.23 8.26 -13.35
C SER A 320 8.12 8.65 -12.37
N LYS A 321 8.11 8.10 -11.15
CA LYS A 321 7.07 8.40 -10.14
C LYS A 321 7.03 9.86 -9.75
N LEU A 322 8.19 10.51 -9.54
CA LEU A 322 8.27 11.95 -9.25
C LEU A 322 7.76 12.83 -10.41
N SER A 323 7.84 12.36 -11.65
CA SER A 323 7.36 13.10 -12.81
C SER A 323 5.84 13.33 -12.81
N TYR A 324 5.08 12.46 -12.13
CA TYR A 324 3.64 12.59 -11.91
C TYR A 324 3.27 13.51 -10.75
N LYS A 325 4.24 14.16 -10.08
CA LYS A 325 4.02 15.15 -9.03
C LYS A 325 3.19 14.62 -7.85
N PRO A 326 3.71 13.68 -7.08
CA PRO A 326 3.02 13.17 -5.89
C PRO A 326 2.73 14.32 -4.91
N CYS A 327 1.59 14.26 -4.23
CA CYS A 327 1.25 15.20 -3.17
C CYS A 327 1.91 14.82 -1.83
N ALA A 328 2.27 13.55 -1.66
CA ALA A 328 2.99 13.06 -0.49
C ALA A 328 3.85 11.84 -0.83
N LEU A 329 4.86 11.64 -0.03
CA LEU A 329 5.59 10.38 0.13
C LEU A 329 5.18 9.84 1.50
N LEU A 330 4.66 8.63 1.53
CA LEU A 330 4.23 7.99 2.75
C LEU A 330 5.38 7.14 3.28
N ASP A 331 6.11 7.67 4.24
CA ASP A 331 7.21 6.96 4.87
C ASP A 331 6.69 5.75 5.67
N LYS A 332 7.48 4.68 5.68
CA LYS A 332 7.25 3.46 6.45
C LYS A 332 8.36 3.33 7.49
N PHE A 333 7.99 3.20 8.74
CA PHE A 333 8.95 3.19 9.85
C PHE A 333 9.10 1.79 10.44
N ALA A 334 10.33 1.45 10.81
CA ALA A 334 10.60 0.37 11.74
C ALA A 334 10.86 0.95 13.13
N LEU A 335 10.29 0.32 14.16
CA LEU A 335 10.47 0.65 15.56
C LEU A 335 11.18 -0.51 16.26
N LEU A 336 12.41 -0.28 16.74
CA LEU A 336 13.24 -1.28 17.39
C LEU A 336 13.30 -0.97 18.90
N PHE A 337 12.64 -1.81 19.69
CA PHE A 337 12.64 -1.67 21.14
C PHE A 337 13.76 -2.51 21.74
N GLY A 338 14.72 -1.85 22.39
CA GLY A 338 15.83 -2.47 23.09
C GLY A 338 15.43 -3.13 24.42
#